data_0bea7a987e50c7b925d242e03827f59f
#
_entry.id   0bea7a987e50c7b925d242e03827f59f
#
_cell.length_a   1.000
_cell.length_b   1.000
_cell.length_c   1.000
_cell.angle_alpha   90.00
_cell.angle_beta   90.00
_cell.angle_gamma   90.00
#
_symmetry.space_group_name_H-M   'P 1'
#
loop_
_entity.id
_entity.type
_entity.pdbx_description
1 polymer ?
#
loop_
_entity_poly.entity_id
_entity_poly.type
_entity_poly.pdbx_seq_one_letter_code
_entity_poly.pdbx_strand_id
1 'polypeptide(L)'
;SADESPMTVALAINRALQDVLLHYPEALVFGEDVARKGGVYGVTRGLIKAGGRARVFDTLLDEQAILGLALGAGLSGLLPIPEIQYLAYLHNAADQIRGEGATLQFFSNRQYRNPMVVRVAAYGYQKGFGGHFHNDNSIAAIRDIPGVVIASPARPDDAAAMLHTCVAEARAAGAVCIYLEPIALYHTRDLYDDGDEG
;
A
#
# COMPACT_ATOMS: atom_id res chain seq x y z
N SER A 1 -3.85 15.55 26.56
CA SER A 1 -4.98 15.40 25.65
C SER A 1 -4.77 16.32 24.46
N ALA A 2 -4.20 15.81 23.41
CA ALA A 2 -4.14 16.49 22.14
C ALA A 2 -5.56 16.51 21.56
N ASP A 3 -5.88 17.60 20.92
CA ASP A 3 -7.10 17.84 20.15
C ASP A 3 -7.16 16.78 19.02
N GLU A 4 -7.71 15.62 19.31
CA GLU A 4 -7.89 14.51 18.39
C GLU A 4 -9.14 14.76 17.56
N SER A 5 -9.03 15.71 16.62
CA SER A 5 -10.06 15.84 15.61
C SER A 5 -10.17 14.53 14.80
N PRO A 6 -11.40 14.02 14.56
CA PRO A 6 -11.62 12.77 13.87
C PRO A 6 -10.84 12.70 12.56
N MET A 7 -9.98 11.69 12.42
CA MET A 7 -9.11 11.50 11.27
C MET A 7 -9.83 10.71 10.19
N THR A 8 -9.54 10.98 8.91
CA THR A 8 -10.03 10.14 7.81
C THR A 8 -9.06 8.98 7.57
N VAL A 9 -9.55 7.89 6.98
CA VAL A 9 -8.72 6.75 6.57
C VAL A 9 -7.55 7.20 5.68
N ALA A 10 -7.81 8.06 4.69
CA ALA A 10 -6.77 8.60 3.81
C ALA A 10 -5.70 9.39 4.57
N LEU A 11 -6.10 10.19 5.57
CA LEU A 11 -5.15 10.96 6.38
C LEU A 11 -4.35 10.05 7.32
N ALA A 12 -4.97 9.02 7.89
CA ALA A 12 -4.28 8.04 8.73
C ALA A 12 -3.20 7.31 7.96
N ILE A 13 -3.52 6.84 6.74
CA ILE A 13 -2.53 6.21 5.84
C ILE A 13 -1.41 7.19 5.48
N ASN A 14 -1.76 8.44 5.16
CA ASN A 14 -0.76 9.46 4.82
C ASN A 14 0.23 9.68 5.97
N ARG A 15 -0.26 9.85 7.20
CA ARG A 15 0.58 10.04 8.38
C ARG A 15 1.46 8.82 8.66
N ALA A 16 0.90 7.60 8.55
CA ALA A 16 1.67 6.38 8.70
C ALA A 16 2.79 6.28 7.66
N LEU A 17 2.55 6.66 6.41
CA LEU A 17 3.59 6.72 5.37
C LEU A 17 4.65 7.78 5.66
N GLN A 18 4.27 8.94 6.22
CA GLN A 18 5.25 9.93 6.67
C GLN A 18 6.13 9.38 7.78
N ASP A 19 5.55 8.71 8.78
CA ASP A 19 6.29 8.08 9.86
C ASP A 19 7.24 7.01 9.34
N VAL A 20 6.81 6.19 8.40
CA VAL A 20 7.66 5.19 7.75
C VAL A 20 8.85 5.85 7.04
N LEU A 21 8.62 6.91 6.27
CA LEU A 21 9.69 7.63 5.59
C LEU A 21 10.67 8.33 6.55
N LEU A 22 10.22 8.73 7.74
CA LEU A 22 11.06 9.34 8.76
C LEU A 22 11.90 8.31 9.51
N HIS A 23 11.34 7.14 9.81
CA HIS A 23 12.01 6.13 10.64
C HIS A 23 12.84 5.12 9.83
N TYR A 24 12.50 4.91 8.54
CA TYR A 24 13.17 3.93 7.68
C TYR A 24 13.82 4.62 6.47
N PRO A 25 15.12 4.92 6.53
CA PRO A 25 15.82 5.57 5.42
C PRO A 25 15.83 4.74 4.14
N GLU A 26 15.69 3.41 4.24
CA GLU A 26 15.57 2.47 3.13
C GLU A 26 14.19 2.44 2.47
N ALA A 27 13.18 3.09 3.05
CA ALA A 27 11.82 3.08 2.53
C ALA A 27 11.68 3.93 1.26
N LEU A 28 11.02 3.36 0.25
CA LEU A 28 10.66 4.00 -1.02
C LEU A 28 9.15 3.97 -1.20
N VAL A 29 8.55 5.11 -1.56
CA VAL A 29 7.12 5.21 -1.91
C VAL A 29 7.01 5.68 -3.34
N PHE A 30 6.45 4.88 -4.21
CA PHE A 30 6.40 5.20 -5.63
C PHE A 30 5.19 4.56 -6.33
N GLY A 31 4.90 5.05 -7.51
CA GLY A 31 3.80 4.61 -8.34
C GLY A 31 3.37 5.71 -9.28
N GLU A 32 2.31 5.49 -10.01
CA GLU A 32 1.74 6.50 -10.89
C GLU A 32 1.12 7.64 -10.06
N ASP A 33 1.47 8.89 -10.37
CA ASP A 33 0.94 10.09 -9.70
C ASP A 33 1.20 10.20 -8.17
N VAL A 34 2.08 9.39 -7.61
CA VAL A 34 2.33 9.32 -6.16
C VAL A 34 3.01 10.57 -5.61
N ALA A 35 4.02 11.08 -6.32
CA ALA A 35 4.86 12.16 -5.80
C ALA A 35 4.30 13.55 -6.09
N ARG A 36 4.10 13.90 -7.36
CA ARG A 36 3.72 15.25 -7.78
C ARG A 36 2.26 15.57 -7.46
N LYS A 37 1.38 14.66 -7.82
CA LYS A 37 -0.07 14.82 -7.64
C LYS A 37 -0.51 14.47 -6.21
N GLY A 38 0.20 13.55 -5.56
CA GLY A 38 -0.14 13.08 -4.22
C GLY A 38 -1.19 11.96 -4.22
N GLY A 39 -1.20 11.17 -5.29
CA GLY A 39 -2.16 10.09 -5.51
C GLY A 39 -3.50 10.56 -6.05
N VAL A 40 -4.27 9.63 -6.64
CA VAL A 40 -5.60 9.93 -7.21
C VAL A 40 -6.57 10.43 -6.14
N TYR A 41 -6.49 9.88 -4.94
CA TYR A 41 -7.35 10.24 -3.81
C TYR A 41 -6.66 11.11 -2.75
N GLY A 42 -5.45 11.61 -3.05
CA GLY A 42 -4.71 12.50 -2.16
C GLY A 42 -3.99 11.80 -1.01
N VAL A 43 -3.95 10.47 -0.97
CA VAL A 43 -3.38 9.68 0.12
C VAL A 43 -1.87 9.94 0.28
N THR A 44 -1.14 10.16 -0.81
CA THR A 44 0.31 10.39 -0.78
C THR A 44 0.69 11.88 -0.85
N ARG A 45 -0.29 12.77 -0.67
CA ARG A 45 -0.05 14.23 -0.72
C ARG A 45 1.01 14.65 0.30
N GLY A 46 2.02 15.37 -0.20
CA GLY A 46 3.06 15.94 0.65
C GLY A 46 4.18 14.97 1.05
N LEU A 47 4.10 13.68 0.76
CA LEU A 47 5.14 12.70 1.12
C LEU A 47 6.50 13.04 0.52
N ILE A 48 6.54 13.66 -0.65
CA ILE A 48 7.78 14.11 -1.28
C ILE A 48 8.57 15.11 -0.41
N LYS A 49 7.87 15.85 0.46
CA LYS A 49 8.52 16.77 1.41
C LYS A 49 9.18 16.00 2.56
N ALA A 50 8.57 14.89 3.00
CA ALA A 50 9.11 14.05 4.07
C ALA A 50 10.24 13.14 3.59
N GLY A 51 10.07 12.50 2.42
CA GLY A 51 11.03 11.51 1.91
C GLY A 51 12.06 12.03 0.91
N GLY A 52 11.81 13.19 0.30
CA GLY A 52 12.61 13.69 -0.81
C GLY A 52 12.35 12.94 -2.12
N ARG A 53 12.82 13.50 -3.23
CA ARG A 53 12.58 12.95 -4.58
C ARG A 53 13.26 11.60 -4.83
N ALA A 54 14.30 11.30 -4.10
CA ALA A 54 15.00 10.02 -4.23
C ALA A 54 14.20 8.85 -3.65
N ARG A 55 13.29 9.12 -2.73
CA ARG A 55 12.50 8.09 -2.03
C ARG A 55 11.00 8.16 -2.29
N VAL A 56 10.52 9.30 -2.80
CA VAL A 56 9.12 9.48 -3.20
C VAL A 56 9.09 9.99 -4.63
N PHE A 57 8.69 9.14 -5.57
CA PHE A 57 8.76 9.45 -6.99
C PHE A 57 7.63 8.83 -7.80
N ASP A 58 7.36 9.46 -8.96
CA ASP A 58 6.39 8.97 -9.93
C ASP A 58 7.04 7.95 -10.86
N THR A 59 6.27 6.97 -11.29
CA THR A 59 6.64 5.98 -12.31
C THR A 59 5.87 6.20 -13.60
N LEU A 60 6.22 5.44 -14.63
CA LEU A 60 5.37 5.27 -15.80
C LEU A 60 4.09 4.52 -15.42
N LEU A 61 3.06 4.66 -16.24
CA LEU A 61 1.80 3.91 -16.14
C LEU A 61 2.03 2.50 -16.69
N ASP A 62 2.61 1.65 -15.87
CA ASP A 62 2.89 0.25 -16.17
C ASP A 62 3.02 -0.54 -14.85
N GLU A 63 1.99 -1.27 -14.49
CA GLU A 63 1.91 -1.99 -13.22
C GLU A 63 2.95 -3.10 -13.12
N GLN A 64 3.33 -3.73 -14.24
CA GLN A 64 4.41 -4.72 -14.28
C GLN A 64 5.75 -4.08 -13.96
N ALA A 65 6.03 -2.93 -14.55
CA ALA A 65 7.26 -2.18 -14.27
C ALA A 65 7.29 -1.66 -12.82
N ILE A 66 6.16 -1.20 -12.29
CA ILE A 66 6.05 -0.73 -10.88
C ILE A 66 6.41 -1.88 -9.93
N LEU A 67 5.78 -3.05 -10.08
CA LEU A 67 6.07 -4.18 -9.21
C LEU A 67 7.41 -4.85 -9.50
N GLY A 68 7.87 -4.84 -10.75
CA GLY A 68 9.22 -5.28 -11.10
C GLY A 68 10.31 -4.43 -10.44
N LEU A 69 10.11 -3.11 -10.41
CA LEU A 69 10.99 -2.20 -9.67
C LEU A 69 10.96 -2.49 -8.17
N ALA A 70 9.78 -2.76 -7.60
CA ALA A 70 9.64 -3.13 -6.19
C ALA A 70 10.41 -4.42 -5.86
N LEU A 71 10.30 -5.45 -6.71
CA LEU A 71 11.06 -6.69 -6.56
C LEU A 71 12.56 -6.42 -6.53
N GLY A 72 13.08 -5.69 -7.51
CA GLY A 72 14.50 -5.34 -7.59
C GLY A 72 14.97 -4.50 -6.41
N ALA A 73 14.17 -3.53 -5.96
CA ALA A 73 14.46 -2.70 -4.80
C ALA A 73 14.53 -3.54 -3.51
N GLY A 74 13.55 -4.43 -3.29
CA GLY A 74 13.54 -5.34 -2.15
C GLY A 74 14.75 -6.27 -2.12
N LEU A 75 15.12 -6.85 -3.25
CA LEU A 75 16.33 -7.67 -3.40
C LEU A 75 17.62 -6.89 -3.13
N SER A 76 17.61 -5.58 -3.38
CA SER A 76 18.75 -4.69 -3.14
C SER A 76 18.82 -4.18 -1.69
N GLY A 77 17.96 -4.65 -0.80
CA GLY A 77 17.95 -4.28 0.61
C GLY A 77 17.14 -3.01 0.94
N LEU A 78 16.36 -2.52 -0.03
CA LEU A 78 15.43 -1.42 0.20
C LEU A 78 14.06 -1.94 0.66
N LEU A 79 13.22 -1.03 1.15
CA LEU A 79 11.85 -1.32 1.56
C LEU A 79 10.86 -0.61 0.62
N PRO A 80 10.50 -1.24 -0.50
CA PRO A 80 9.58 -0.65 -1.46
C PRO A 80 8.14 -0.68 -0.98
N ILE A 81 7.46 0.45 -1.15
CA ILE A 81 6.03 0.64 -0.89
C ILE A 81 5.39 1.16 -2.19
N PRO A 82 5.27 0.30 -3.21
CA PRO A 82 4.65 0.69 -4.48
C PRO A 82 3.15 0.91 -4.33
N GLU A 83 2.60 1.81 -5.14
CA GLU A 83 1.16 2.02 -5.26
C GLU A 83 0.67 1.53 -6.62
N ILE A 84 -0.37 0.70 -6.61
CA ILE A 84 -1.19 0.38 -7.76
C ILE A 84 -2.50 1.15 -7.62
N GLN A 85 -2.86 1.95 -8.61
CA GLN A 85 -3.96 2.91 -8.49
C GLN A 85 -5.34 2.29 -8.25
N TYR A 86 -5.57 1.08 -8.76
CA TYR A 86 -6.83 0.35 -8.59
C TYR A 86 -6.61 -1.16 -8.56
N LEU A 87 -7.40 -1.86 -7.77
CA LEU A 87 -7.36 -3.33 -7.70
C LEU A 87 -7.55 -3.97 -9.08
N ALA A 88 -8.40 -3.39 -9.94
CA ALA A 88 -8.58 -3.85 -11.30
C ALA A 88 -7.28 -3.87 -12.13
N TYR A 89 -6.35 -2.96 -11.84
CA TYR A 89 -5.06 -2.88 -12.55
C TYR A 89 -4.00 -3.80 -11.97
N LEU A 90 -4.18 -4.27 -10.74
CA LEU A 90 -3.28 -5.24 -10.13
C LEU A 90 -3.17 -6.52 -10.96
N HIS A 91 -4.24 -6.89 -11.69
CA HIS A 91 -4.24 -8.05 -12.57
C HIS A 91 -3.16 -7.95 -13.68
N ASN A 92 -2.80 -6.74 -14.11
CA ASN A 92 -1.73 -6.53 -15.09
C ASN A 92 -0.36 -6.98 -14.55
N ALA A 93 -0.17 -6.94 -13.23
CA ALA A 93 1.09 -7.28 -12.56
C ALA A 93 0.95 -8.52 -11.64
N ALA A 94 -0.07 -9.33 -11.84
CA ALA A 94 -0.31 -10.51 -11.01
C ALA A 94 0.87 -11.49 -11.01
N ASP A 95 1.59 -11.60 -12.13
CA ASP A 95 2.73 -12.49 -12.24
C ASP A 95 3.91 -12.04 -11.38
N GLN A 96 4.17 -10.74 -11.26
CA GLN A 96 5.20 -10.20 -10.37
C GLN A 96 4.93 -10.55 -8.90
N ILE A 97 3.66 -10.65 -8.51
CA ILE A 97 3.29 -11.07 -7.16
C ILE A 97 3.36 -12.59 -7.04
N ARG A 98 2.65 -13.32 -7.91
CA ARG A 98 2.49 -14.76 -7.83
C ARG A 98 3.74 -15.52 -8.24
N GLY A 99 4.35 -15.11 -9.36
CA GLY A 99 5.50 -15.80 -9.94
C GLY A 99 6.80 -15.54 -9.19
N GLU A 100 7.00 -14.30 -8.74
CA GLU A 100 8.26 -13.87 -8.13
C GLU A 100 8.10 -13.48 -6.66
N GLY A 101 7.27 -12.49 -6.37
CA GLY A 101 7.17 -11.89 -5.05
C GLY A 101 6.87 -12.90 -3.95
N ALA A 102 5.82 -13.68 -4.13
CA ALA A 102 5.34 -14.64 -3.13
C ALA A 102 6.22 -15.90 -3.01
N THR A 103 6.99 -16.24 -4.04
CA THR A 103 7.65 -17.55 -4.13
C THR A 103 9.16 -17.49 -3.94
N LEU A 104 9.79 -16.35 -4.14
CA LEU A 104 11.26 -16.23 -4.17
C LEU A 104 11.93 -16.72 -2.88
N GLN A 105 11.41 -16.36 -1.73
CA GLN A 105 11.97 -16.81 -0.45
C GLN A 105 11.90 -18.35 -0.29
N PHE A 106 10.78 -18.93 -0.70
CA PHE A 106 10.57 -20.37 -0.60
C PHE A 106 11.53 -21.12 -1.52
N PHE A 107 11.58 -20.81 -2.81
CA PHE A 107 12.41 -21.51 -3.80
C PHE A 107 13.91 -21.25 -3.62
N SER A 108 14.29 -20.11 -3.08
CA SER A 108 15.68 -19.82 -2.75
C SER A 108 16.12 -20.37 -1.39
N ASN A 109 15.27 -21.08 -0.68
CA ASN A 109 15.52 -21.52 0.70
C ASN A 109 15.92 -20.32 1.59
N ARG A 110 15.22 -19.22 1.47
CA ARG A 110 15.43 -17.96 2.19
C ARG A 110 16.77 -17.26 1.91
N GLN A 111 17.48 -17.64 0.87
CA GLN A 111 18.72 -16.97 0.47
C GLN A 111 18.44 -15.56 -0.06
N TYR A 112 17.29 -15.36 -0.69
CA TYR A 112 16.83 -14.05 -1.17
C TYR A 112 15.57 -13.63 -0.45
N ARG A 113 15.53 -12.35 -0.11
CA ARG A 113 14.38 -11.69 0.52
C ARG A 113 13.95 -10.54 -0.37
N ASN A 114 12.68 -10.40 -0.60
CA ASN A 114 12.12 -9.36 -1.46
C ASN A 114 10.94 -8.68 -0.75
N PRO A 115 11.22 -7.99 0.37
CA PRO A 115 10.19 -7.29 1.12
C PRO A 115 9.46 -6.28 0.24
N MET A 116 8.16 -6.18 0.36
CA MET A 116 7.39 -5.08 -0.22
C MET A 116 6.02 -4.92 0.46
N VAL A 117 5.51 -3.70 0.44
CA VAL A 117 4.14 -3.40 0.83
C VAL A 117 3.44 -2.77 -0.37
N VAL A 118 2.70 -3.56 -1.12
CA VAL A 118 1.95 -3.10 -2.28
C VAL A 118 0.65 -2.45 -1.81
N ARG A 119 0.55 -1.14 -1.94
CA ARG A 119 -0.67 -0.39 -1.63
C ARG A 119 -1.56 -0.36 -2.86
N VAL A 120 -2.82 -0.64 -2.66
CA VAL A 120 -3.80 -0.74 -3.75
C VAL A 120 -5.09 -0.05 -3.35
N ALA A 121 -5.51 0.96 -4.10
CA ALA A 121 -6.87 1.49 -3.97
C ALA A 121 -7.86 0.41 -4.44
N ALA A 122 -8.71 -0.04 -3.54
CA ALA A 122 -9.42 -1.30 -3.70
C ALA A 122 -10.91 -1.17 -3.55
N TYR A 123 -11.55 -2.19 -4.06
CA TYR A 123 -12.99 -2.42 -4.06
C TYR A 123 -13.76 -1.46 -4.96
N GLY A 124 -15.03 -1.77 -5.13
CA GLY A 124 -16.02 -0.89 -5.73
C GLY A 124 -16.67 0.01 -4.68
N TYR A 125 -17.95 0.23 -4.83
CA TYR A 125 -18.82 0.95 -3.89
C TYR A 125 -18.59 2.46 -3.80
N GLN A 126 -17.77 3.05 -4.66
CA GLN A 126 -17.63 4.50 -4.70
C GLN A 126 -18.78 5.15 -5.48
N LYS A 127 -19.31 6.23 -4.93
CA LYS A 127 -20.42 6.96 -5.57
C LYS A 127 -19.94 7.73 -6.81
N GLY A 128 -20.63 7.55 -7.94
CA GLY A 128 -20.44 8.37 -9.13
C GLY A 128 -19.22 8.04 -9.99
N PHE A 129 -18.52 6.96 -9.70
CA PHE A 129 -17.36 6.54 -10.49
C PHE A 129 -17.68 5.36 -11.40
N GLY A 130 -17.32 5.49 -12.69
CA GLY A 130 -17.82 4.60 -13.72
C GLY A 130 -16.94 3.44 -14.11
N GLY A 131 -17.60 2.34 -14.41
CA GLY A 131 -17.05 1.22 -15.16
C GLY A 131 -16.25 0.22 -14.32
N HIS A 132 -16.15 -0.98 -14.87
CA HIS A 132 -15.49 -2.12 -14.25
C HIS A 132 -13.96 -1.95 -14.11
N PHE A 133 -13.36 -1.06 -14.88
CA PHE A 133 -11.92 -0.79 -14.79
C PHE A 133 -11.47 -0.11 -13.49
N HIS A 134 -12.41 0.46 -12.74
CA HIS A 134 -12.11 1.16 -11.50
C HIS A 134 -12.86 0.60 -10.30
N ASN A 135 -13.68 -0.42 -10.52
CA ASN A 135 -14.48 -1.09 -9.49
C ASN A 135 -14.23 -2.59 -9.57
N ASP A 136 -13.41 -3.10 -8.69
CA ASP A 136 -13.02 -4.51 -8.67
C ASP A 136 -12.96 -5.01 -7.22
N ASN A 137 -13.56 -6.16 -6.98
CA ASN A 137 -13.59 -6.85 -5.70
C ASN A 137 -12.90 -8.23 -5.78
N SER A 138 -12.02 -8.43 -6.75
CA SER A 138 -11.36 -9.71 -7.04
C SER A 138 -10.28 -10.09 -6.02
N ILE A 139 -10.56 -9.91 -4.73
CA ILE A 139 -9.65 -10.27 -3.64
C ILE A 139 -9.27 -11.77 -3.67
N ALA A 140 -10.14 -12.62 -4.19
CA ALA A 140 -9.86 -14.05 -4.30
C ALA A 140 -8.63 -14.36 -5.16
N ALA A 141 -8.38 -13.55 -6.19
CA ALA A 141 -7.19 -13.71 -7.03
C ALA A 141 -5.88 -13.53 -6.26
N ILE A 142 -5.89 -12.69 -5.22
CA ILE A 142 -4.73 -12.44 -4.35
C ILE A 142 -4.71 -13.45 -3.20
N ARG A 143 -5.86 -13.74 -2.60
CA ARG A 143 -6.01 -14.66 -1.47
C ARG A 143 -5.45 -16.06 -1.78
N ASP A 144 -5.61 -16.50 -3.01
CA ASP A 144 -5.19 -17.83 -3.43
C ASP A 144 -3.69 -17.90 -3.81
N ILE A 145 -2.93 -16.82 -3.64
CA ILE A 145 -1.48 -16.80 -3.82
C ILE A 145 -0.80 -17.14 -2.48
N PRO A 146 -0.13 -18.30 -2.35
CA PRO A 146 0.59 -18.66 -1.13
C PRO A 146 1.74 -17.69 -0.84
N GLY A 147 1.93 -17.34 0.43
CA GLY A 147 3.05 -16.49 0.86
C GLY A 147 2.77 -14.98 0.83
N VAL A 148 1.56 -14.56 0.45
CA VAL A 148 1.14 -13.17 0.48
C VAL A 148 0.36 -12.88 1.77
N VAL A 149 0.67 -11.75 2.40
CA VAL A 149 -0.12 -11.20 3.51
C VAL A 149 -1.08 -10.17 2.94
N ILE A 150 -2.37 -10.28 3.26
CA ILE A 150 -3.39 -9.31 2.83
C ILE A 150 -3.89 -8.55 4.05
N ALA A 151 -3.88 -7.23 3.97
CA ALA A 151 -4.44 -6.33 4.98
C ALA A 151 -5.46 -5.40 4.32
N SER A 152 -6.60 -5.22 4.97
CA SER A 152 -7.67 -4.34 4.47
C SER A 152 -8.34 -3.63 5.65
N PRO A 153 -7.92 -2.41 5.97
CA PRO A 153 -8.49 -1.64 7.06
C PRO A 153 -9.89 -1.10 6.71
N ALA A 154 -10.70 -0.88 7.72
CA ALA A 154 -11.99 -0.21 7.57
C ALA A 154 -12.06 1.13 8.32
N ARG A 155 -11.20 1.34 9.31
CA ARG A 155 -11.19 2.50 10.22
C ARG A 155 -9.84 3.21 10.15
N PRO A 156 -9.77 4.51 10.48
CA PRO A 156 -8.51 5.27 10.47
C PRO A 156 -7.41 4.72 11.38
N ASP A 157 -7.76 4.32 12.60
CA ASP A 157 -6.84 3.72 13.57
C ASP A 157 -6.28 2.38 13.08
N ASP A 158 -7.16 1.50 12.59
CA ASP A 158 -6.76 0.24 11.95
C ASP A 158 -5.87 0.47 10.73
N ALA A 159 -6.18 1.50 9.94
CA ALA A 159 -5.42 1.80 8.73
C ALA A 159 -3.95 2.11 9.04
N ALA A 160 -3.68 2.95 10.02
CA ALA A 160 -2.32 3.25 10.45
C ALA A 160 -1.65 2.01 11.06
N ALA A 161 -2.31 1.31 11.99
CA ALA A 161 -1.76 0.16 12.68
C ALA A 161 -1.44 -1.01 11.72
N MET A 162 -2.37 -1.33 10.82
CA MET A 162 -2.16 -2.39 9.81
C MET A 162 -1.04 -2.04 8.83
N LEU A 163 -0.92 -0.77 8.41
CA LEU A 163 0.17 -0.36 7.53
C LEU A 163 1.52 -0.51 8.22
N HIS A 164 1.64 -0.07 9.46
CA HIS A 164 2.86 -0.27 10.25
C HIS A 164 3.18 -1.76 10.45
N THR A 165 2.16 -2.59 10.68
CA THR A 165 2.33 -4.04 10.77
C THR A 165 2.85 -4.63 9.46
N CYS A 166 2.27 -4.26 8.31
CA CYS A 166 2.76 -4.70 6.99
C CYS A 166 4.22 -4.28 6.75
N VAL A 167 4.57 -3.05 7.12
CA VAL A 167 5.95 -2.55 7.02
C VAL A 167 6.90 -3.35 7.92
N ALA A 168 6.50 -3.63 9.15
CA ALA A 168 7.28 -4.42 10.09
C ALA A 168 7.50 -5.86 9.59
N GLU A 169 6.46 -6.52 9.09
CA GLU A 169 6.53 -7.87 8.53
C GLU A 169 7.38 -7.93 7.25
N ALA A 170 7.19 -6.98 6.34
CA ALA A 170 8.03 -6.88 5.16
C ALA A 170 9.51 -6.73 5.55
N ARG A 171 9.80 -5.84 6.48
CA ARG A 171 11.17 -5.55 6.93
C ARG A 171 11.79 -6.70 7.72
N ALA A 172 11.07 -7.29 8.68
CA ALA A 172 11.58 -8.33 9.55
C ALA A 172 11.62 -9.70 8.87
N ALA A 173 10.54 -10.10 8.20
CA ALA A 173 10.39 -11.42 7.58
C ALA A 173 10.66 -11.44 6.08
N GLY A 174 10.78 -10.29 5.42
CA GLY A 174 10.83 -10.19 3.95
C GLY A 174 9.48 -10.50 3.30
N ALA A 175 8.39 -10.25 4.03
CA ALA A 175 7.05 -10.56 3.56
C ALA A 175 6.64 -9.66 2.39
N VAL A 176 5.81 -10.20 1.51
CA VAL A 176 5.06 -9.45 0.51
C VAL A 176 3.67 -9.19 1.07
N CYS A 177 3.38 -7.94 1.37
CA CYS A 177 2.10 -7.51 1.89
C CYS A 177 1.32 -6.78 0.80
N ILE A 178 0.06 -7.11 0.63
CA ILE A 178 -0.90 -6.37 -0.21
C ILE A 178 -1.83 -5.61 0.74
N TYR A 179 -1.69 -4.30 0.75
CA TYR A 179 -2.46 -3.41 1.59
C TYR A 179 -3.59 -2.78 0.77
N LEU A 180 -4.81 -3.30 0.96
CA LEU A 180 -6.00 -2.92 0.21
C LEU A 180 -6.67 -1.73 0.89
N GLU A 181 -6.71 -0.59 0.22
CA GLU A 181 -7.29 0.66 0.70
C GLU A 181 -8.72 0.82 0.17
N PRO A 182 -9.76 0.66 1.01
CA PRO A 182 -11.13 0.78 0.55
C PRO A 182 -11.44 2.21 0.07
N ILE A 183 -11.60 2.40 -1.24
CA ILE A 183 -11.82 3.72 -1.85
C ILE A 183 -13.03 4.42 -1.24
N ALA A 184 -14.12 3.68 -1.03
CA ALA A 184 -15.35 4.22 -0.47
C ALA A 184 -15.17 4.79 0.95
N LEU A 185 -14.14 4.35 1.67
CA LEU A 185 -13.88 4.74 3.04
C LEU A 185 -12.80 5.82 3.20
N TYR A 186 -12.10 6.20 2.13
CA TYR A 186 -10.98 7.16 2.24
C TYR A 186 -11.33 8.44 2.99
N HIS A 187 -12.55 8.94 2.81
CA HIS A 187 -13.00 10.21 3.41
C HIS A 187 -13.96 10.02 4.58
N THR A 188 -14.20 8.77 5.00
CA THR A 188 -14.92 8.52 6.24
C THR A 188 -14.04 8.84 7.43
N ARG A 189 -14.64 9.41 8.45
CA ARG A 189 -14.00 9.69 9.74
C ARG A 189 -14.27 8.55 10.70
N ASP A 190 -13.64 8.62 11.87
CA ASP A 190 -13.89 7.65 12.93
C ASP A 190 -15.38 7.47 13.14
N LEU A 191 -15.79 6.21 13.21
CA LEU A 191 -17.18 5.79 13.36
C LEU A 191 -17.59 5.71 14.84
N TYR A 192 -16.85 6.37 15.73
CA TYR A 192 -17.23 6.40 17.14
C TYR A 192 -18.44 7.32 17.35
N ASP A 193 -19.51 6.74 17.84
CA ASP A 193 -20.54 7.51 18.52
C ASP A 193 -20.03 7.89 19.92
N ASP A 194 -20.51 9.04 20.46
CA ASP A 194 -20.18 9.47 21.83
C ASP A 194 -20.50 8.35 22.84
N GLY A 195 -19.48 7.73 23.40
CA GLY A 195 -19.59 6.62 24.33
C GLY A 195 -19.06 5.27 23.88
N ASP A 196 -18.53 5.18 22.65
CA ASP A 196 -17.81 3.99 22.17
C ASP A 196 -16.37 4.02 22.72
N GLU A 197 -16.14 3.28 23.78
CA GLU A 197 -14.79 3.02 24.30
C GLU A 197 -14.14 1.93 23.42
N GLY A 198 -13.39 2.31 22.37
CA GLY A 198 -12.79 1.46 21.38
C GLY A 198 -11.87 0.35 21.86
#